data_2b3a14f989b6777f377822d7ba17ecf8
#
_entry.id   2b3a14f989b6777f377822d7ba17ecf8
#
_cell.length_a   1.000
_cell.length_b   1.000
_cell.length_c   1.000
_cell.angle_alpha   90.00
_cell.angle_beta   90.00
_cell.angle_gamma   90.00
#
_symmetry.space_group_name_H-M   'P 1'
#
loop_
_entity.id
_entity.type
_entity.pdbx_description
1 polymer ?
#
loop_
_entity_poly.entity_id
_entity_poly.type
_entity_poly.pdbx_seq_one_letter_code
_entity_poly.pdbx_strand_id
1 'polypeptide(L)'
;MESKPIAAVNKRASRGAPNIACGAYYKAMSINVPRYLLYLQEKARARGVQVIKVRLAAAEGDFSAALQEADILAQASGRSKPVCFVNATGLGAKKLCGDEAMYPIRGQTVLVKGEASSTITRVGDGYRAYCIPRPGSGTTILGGTKEEGVWDESPDYKITEQILLHNSWQIPELLTGPDGGFEVISVQCGLRPARRGGPRMERDVVDKRAVVHAYGHAGAGYQNSVGSARLVVGMVGESLAAREAQAKV
;
A
#
# COMPACT_ATOMS: atom_id res chain seq x y z
N MET A 1 -10.60 26.33 -0.82
CA MET A 1 -9.33 26.05 -1.51
C MET A 1 -8.57 27.36 -1.65
N GLU A 2 -7.47 27.53 -0.94
CA GLU A 2 -6.65 28.74 -1.07
C GLU A 2 -5.71 28.57 -2.27
N SER A 3 -5.74 29.52 -3.21
CA SER A 3 -4.82 29.53 -4.35
C SER A 3 -3.54 30.26 -3.97
N LYS A 4 -2.41 29.56 -3.90
CA LYS A 4 -1.11 30.25 -3.88
C LYS A 4 -0.84 30.83 -5.27
N PRO A 5 -0.32 32.09 -5.39
CA PRO A 5 0.00 32.65 -6.67
C PRO A 5 1.01 31.78 -7.41
N ILE A 6 0.65 31.26 -8.59
CA ILE A 6 1.49 30.36 -9.42
C ILE A 6 2.83 31.01 -9.73
N ALA A 7 2.83 32.33 -9.97
CA ALA A 7 4.05 33.09 -10.20
C ALA A 7 5.07 33.01 -9.05
N ALA A 8 4.60 32.93 -7.80
CA ALA A 8 5.49 32.79 -6.64
C ALA A 8 6.08 31.36 -6.54
N VAL A 9 5.32 30.36 -6.96
CA VAL A 9 5.81 28.97 -7.03
C VAL A 9 6.84 28.81 -8.14
N ASN A 10 6.59 29.37 -9.31
CA ASN A 10 7.51 29.33 -10.46
C ASN A 10 8.83 30.08 -10.17
N LYS A 11 8.80 31.18 -9.40
CA LYS A 11 10.02 31.90 -8.98
C LYS A 11 10.87 31.09 -7.99
N ARG A 12 10.29 30.18 -7.22
CA ARG A 12 11.01 29.31 -6.26
C ARG A 12 11.55 28.03 -6.90
N ALA A 13 11.06 27.67 -8.08
CA ALA A 13 11.55 26.51 -8.78
C ALA A 13 13.03 26.69 -9.16
N SER A 14 13.84 25.67 -8.87
CA SER A 14 15.26 25.67 -9.25
C SER A 14 15.44 25.80 -10.75
N ARG A 15 16.61 26.29 -11.19
CA ARG A 15 16.95 26.43 -12.62
C ARG A 15 16.71 25.12 -13.38
N GLY A 16 15.99 25.21 -14.48
CA GLY A 16 15.64 24.06 -15.35
C GLY A 16 14.28 23.40 -15.05
N ALA A 17 13.56 23.83 -13.99
CA ALA A 17 12.22 23.34 -13.76
C ALA A 17 11.21 23.91 -14.78
N PRO A 18 10.35 23.08 -15.40
CA PRO A 18 9.26 23.59 -16.23
C PRO A 18 8.33 24.51 -15.43
N ASN A 19 7.69 25.47 -16.06
CA ASN A 19 6.71 26.33 -15.41
C ASN A 19 5.45 25.55 -15.03
N ILE A 20 4.87 25.86 -13.87
CA ILE A 20 3.59 25.35 -13.45
C ILE A 20 2.49 26.22 -14.06
N ALA A 21 1.57 25.58 -14.79
CA ALA A 21 0.43 26.24 -15.41
C ALA A 21 -0.76 26.40 -14.44
N CYS A 22 -1.02 25.40 -13.60
CA CYS A 22 -2.07 25.44 -12.61
C CYS A 22 -1.71 24.59 -11.38
N GLY A 23 -2.39 24.82 -10.26
CA GLY A 23 -2.19 24.05 -9.05
C GLY A 23 -3.41 24.09 -8.14
N ALA A 24 -3.56 23.09 -7.29
CA ALA A 24 -4.56 23.03 -6.24
C ALA A 24 -3.90 22.78 -4.88
N TYR A 25 -4.36 23.46 -3.86
CA TYR A 25 -3.94 23.24 -2.47
C TYR A 25 -5.14 22.80 -1.64
N TYR A 26 -4.97 21.77 -0.84
CA TYR A 26 -6.02 21.25 0.05
C TYR A 26 -5.42 20.57 1.27
N LYS A 27 -6.20 20.46 2.34
CA LYS A 27 -5.80 19.70 3.52
C LYS A 27 -5.85 18.21 3.22
N ALA A 28 -4.76 17.50 3.56
CA ALA A 28 -4.63 16.06 3.42
C ALA A 28 -3.90 15.48 4.62
N MET A 29 -3.82 14.17 4.71
CA MET A 29 -3.05 13.46 5.73
C MET A 29 -1.90 12.71 5.08
N SER A 30 -0.72 12.78 5.71
CA SER A 30 0.39 11.86 5.44
C SER A 30 0.45 10.84 6.55
N ILE A 31 0.69 9.58 6.19
CA ILE A 31 0.80 8.47 7.14
C ILE A 31 2.24 7.99 7.15
N ASN A 32 2.84 7.93 8.34
CA ASN A 32 4.10 7.20 8.53
C ASN A 32 3.78 5.70 8.56
N VAL A 33 3.80 5.07 7.39
CA VAL A 33 3.36 3.68 7.19
C VAL A 33 4.07 2.68 8.10
N PRO A 34 5.42 2.67 8.24
CA PRO A 34 6.09 1.75 9.16
C PRO A 34 5.58 1.86 10.59
N ARG A 35 5.42 3.08 11.12
CA ARG A 35 4.89 3.30 12.47
C ARG A 35 3.43 2.88 12.60
N TYR A 36 2.62 3.14 11.58
CA TYR A 36 1.22 2.74 11.57
C TYR A 36 1.05 1.23 11.59
N LEU A 37 1.86 0.48 10.84
CA LEU A 37 1.81 -0.98 10.84
C LEU A 37 2.24 -1.57 12.18
N LEU A 38 3.29 -1.04 12.82
CA LEU A 38 3.69 -1.44 14.17
C LEU A 38 2.57 -1.18 15.18
N TYR A 39 1.98 0.01 15.16
CA TYR A 39 0.84 0.35 16.00
C TYR A 39 -0.33 -0.63 15.84
N LEU A 40 -0.71 -0.98 14.61
CA LEU A 40 -1.78 -1.93 14.35
C LEU A 40 -1.43 -3.32 14.88
N GLN A 41 -0.18 -3.77 14.68
CA GLN A 41 0.28 -5.06 15.17
C GLN A 41 0.26 -5.14 16.71
N GLU A 42 0.72 -4.10 17.38
CA GLU A 42 0.68 -4.00 18.85
C GLU A 42 -0.78 -4.03 19.37
N LYS A 43 -1.66 -3.25 18.73
CA LYS A 43 -3.09 -3.23 19.10
C LYS A 43 -3.77 -4.58 18.87
N ALA A 44 -3.42 -5.30 17.81
CA ALA A 44 -3.94 -6.64 17.54
C ALA A 44 -3.45 -7.64 18.61
N ARG A 45 -2.14 -7.64 18.89
CA ARG A 45 -1.54 -8.51 19.91
C ARG A 45 -2.14 -8.25 21.31
N ALA A 46 -2.32 -6.99 21.70
CA ALA A 46 -2.95 -6.61 22.97
C ALA A 46 -4.40 -7.12 23.10
N ARG A 47 -5.05 -7.48 22.00
CA ARG A 47 -6.37 -8.10 21.94
C ARG A 47 -6.32 -9.62 21.78
N GLY A 48 -5.16 -10.24 21.97
CA GLY A 48 -4.99 -11.69 21.88
C GLY A 48 -4.91 -12.24 20.47
N VAL A 49 -4.71 -11.39 19.45
CA VAL A 49 -4.45 -11.84 18.09
C VAL A 49 -3.06 -12.46 18.02
N GLN A 50 -2.96 -13.69 17.55
CA GLN A 50 -1.69 -14.34 17.24
C GLN A 50 -1.26 -13.95 15.82
N VAL A 51 0.01 -13.63 15.68
CA VAL A 51 0.63 -13.36 14.37
C VAL A 51 1.64 -14.46 14.11
N ILE A 52 1.35 -15.30 13.12
CA ILE A 52 2.19 -16.43 12.72
C ILE A 52 2.80 -16.10 11.37
N LYS A 53 4.13 -16.08 11.29
CA LYS A 53 4.85 -15.91 10.03
C LYS A 53 5.14 -17.28 9.43
N VAL A 54 4.40 -17.65 8.41
CA VAL A 54 4.52 -18.94 7.72
C VAL A 54 4.28 -18.75 6.23
N ARG A 55 4.89 -19.61 5.43
CA ARG A 55 4.58 -19.78 4.02
C ARG A 55 3.69 -21.01 3.90
N LEU A 56 2.47 -20.84 3.39
CA LEU A 56 1.60 -21.97 3.07
C LEU A 56 2.24 -22.76 1.93
N ALA A 57 2.25 -24.10 2.07
CA ALA A 57 2.82 -25.03 1.10
C ALA A 57 1.83 -25.41 0.00
N ALA A 58 0.54 -25.06 0.18
CA ALA A 58 -0.51 -25.38 -0.77
C ALA A 58 -0.13 -25.00 -2.21
N ALA A 59 -0.40 -25.90 -3.11
CA ALA A 59 -0.08 -25.75 -4.52
C ALA A 59 -0.74 -24.50 -5.12
N GLU A 60 -0.09 -23.93 -6.12
CA GLU A 60 -0.63 -22.81 -6.88
C GLU A 60 -2.00 -23.18 -7.47
N GLY A 61 -3.00 -22.32 -7.22
CA GLY A 61 -4.37 -22.51 -7.69
C GLY A 61 -5.25 -23.41 -6.83
N ASP A 62 -4.72 -24.03 -5.77
CA ASP A 62 -5.53 -24.79 -4.81
C ASP A 62 -5.82 -23.99 -3.54
N PHE A 63 -6.79 -23.10 -3.65
CA PHE A 63 -7.20 -22.28 -2.52
C PHE A 63 -7.84 -23.09 -1.39
N SER A 64 -8.51 -24.20 -1.72
CA SER A 64 -9.07 -25.11 -0.71
C SER A 64 -7.99 -25.76 0.15
N ALA A 65 -6.92 -26.26 -0.47
CA ALA A 65 -5.79 -26.82 0.26
C ALA A 65 -5.10 -25.76 1.14
N ALA A 66 -4.98 -24.53 0.68
CA ALA A 66 -4.43 -23.43 1.47
C ALA A 66 -5.29 -23.11 2.72
N LEU A 67 -6.61 -23.14 2.59
CA LEU A 67 -7.53 -22.97 3.71
C LEU A 67 -7.45 -24.15 4.69
N GLN A 68 -7.26 -25.38 4.20
CA GLN A 68 -7.07 -26.55 5.05
C GLN A 68 -5.75 -26.46 5.83
N GLU A 69 -4.67 -26.05 5.18
CA GLU A 69 -3.40 -25.83 5.86
C GLU A 69 -3.51 -24.73 6.95
N ALA A 70 -4.23 -23.65 6.67
CA ALA A 70 -4.51 -22.61 7.66
C ALA A 70 -5.36 -23.13 8.83
N ASP A 71 -6.34 -24.03 8.61
CA ASP A 71 -7.08 -24.73 9.67
C ASP A 71 -6.12 -25.52 10.58
N ILE A 72 -5.20 -26.28 10.00
CA ILE A 72 -4.22 -27.10 10.73
C ILE A 72 -3.30 -26.20 11.58
N LEU A 73 -2.79 -25.11 10.99
CA LEU A 73 -1.92 -24.17 11.69
C LEU A 73 -2.64 -23.49 12.87
N ALA A 74 -3.91 -23.11 12.70
CA ALA A 74 -4.68 -22.52 13.76
C ALA A 74 -4.82 -23.52 14.95
N GLN A 75 -5.16 -24.77 14.67
CA GLN A 75 -5.31 -25.82 15.68
C GLN A 75 -3.97 -26.15 16.37
N ALA A 76 -2.89 -26.28 15.59
CA ALA A 76 -1.54 -26.48 16.14
C ALA A 76 -1.07 -25.32 17.04
N SER A 77 -1.62 -24.13 16.83
CA SER A 77 -1.40 -22.95 17.69
C SER A 77 -2.31 -22.87 18.92
N GLY A 78 -3.04 -23.95 19.24
CA GLY A 78 -3.95 -24.02 20.38
C GLY A 78 -5.27 -23.26 20.17
N ARG A 79 -5.65 -22.94 18.94
CA ARG A 79 -6.92 -22.29 18.61
C ARG A 79 -7.95 -23.30 18.12
N SER A 80 -9.22 -22.98 18.30
CA SER A 80 -10.31 -23.72 17.67
C SER A 80 -10.27 -23.54 16.15
N LYS A 81 -10.97 -24.43 15.44
CA LYS A 81 -11.12 -24.31 13.98
C LYS A 81 -11.69 -22.94 13.60
N PRO A 82 -11.11 -22.24 12.63
CA PRO A 82 -11.63 -20.97 12.16
C PRO A 82 -13.08 -21.05 11.71
N VAL A 83 -13.87 -20.07 12.06
CA VAL A 83 -15.29 -19.97 11.65
C VAL A 83 -15.47 -19.19 10.35
N CYS A 84 -14.50 -18.34 10.03
CA CYS A 84 -14.43 -17.56 8.81
C CYS A 84 -12.96 -17.24 8.50
N PHE A 85 -12.61 -17.18 7.24
CA PHE A 85 -11.31 -16.77 6.75
C PHE A 85 -11.39 -15.39 6.11
N VAL A 86 -10.35 -14.58 6.29
CA VAL A 86 -10.21 -13.32 5.55
C VAL A 86 -8.99 -13.43 4.64
N ASN A 87 -9.24 -13.42 3.33
CA ASN A 87 -8.20 -13.45 2.33
C ASN A 87 -7.77 -12.02 1.98
N ALA A 88 -6.65 -11.59 2.53
CA ALA A 88 -6.01 -10.30 2.25
C ALA A 88 -4.62 -10.47 1.63
N THR A 89 -4.43 -11.46 0.76
CA THR A 89 -3.13 -11.91 0.25
C THR A 89 -2.53 -11.02 -0.86
N GLY A 90 -3.25 -9.95 -1.26
CA GLY A 90 -2.74 -9.00 -2.26
C GLY A 90 -2.41 -9.69 -3.59
N LEU A 91 -1.21 -9.48 -4.13
CA LEU A 91 -0.77 -10.13 -5.38
C LEU A 91 -0.75 -11.65 -5.28
N GLY A 92 -0.57 -12.20 -4.08
CA GLY A 92 -0.64 -13.65 -3.87
C GLY A 92 -1.98 -14.27 -4.26
N ALA A 93 -3.08 -13.50 -4.26
CA ALA A 93 -4.39 -13.96 -4.66
C ALA A 93 -4.43 -14.44 -6.13
N LYS A 94 -3.57 -13.89 -7.01
CA LYS A 94 -3.45 -14.35 -8.39
C LYS A 94 -3.18 -15.84 -8.47
N LYS A 95 -2.20 -16.32 -7.74
CA LYS A 95 -1.84 -17.73 -7.70
C LYS A 95 -2.72 -18.54 -6.76
N LEU A 96 -2.98 -18.01 -5.56
CA LEU A 96 -3.67 -18.72 -4.50
C LEU A 96 -5.15 -18.99 -4.83
N CYS A 97 -5.84 -18.02 -5.42
CA CYS A 97 -7.28 -18.10 -5.74
C CYS A 97 -7.56 -18.18 -7.24
N GLY A 98 -6.54 -18.27 -8.10
CA GLY A 98 -6.71 -18.18 -9.54
C GLY A 98 -7.29 -16.85 -10.04
N ASP A 99 -7.09 -15.75 -9.31
CA ASP A 99 -7.64 -14.45 -9.71
C ASP A 99 -6.75 -13.79 -10.77
N GLU A 100 -7.02 -14.12 -12.03
CA GLU A 100 -6.28 -13.60 -13.18
C GLU A 100 -6.44 -12.08 -13.39
N ALA A 101 -7.44 -11.44 -12.73
CA ALA A 101 -7.60 -10.00 -12.76
C ALA A 101 -6.50 -9.27 -11.95
N MET A 102 -5.75 -9.98 -11.08
CA MET A 102 -4.66 -9.40 -10.29
C MET A 102 -3.42 -9.14 -11.13
N TYR A 103 -2.87 -7.94 -10.98
CA TYR A 103 -1.60 -7.54 -11.59
C TYR A 103 -0.84 -6.55 -10.72
N PRO A 104 0.50 -6.49 -10.84
CA PRO A 104 1.30 -5.52 -10.11
C PRO A 104 1.26 -4.15 -10.78
N ILE A 105 1.37 -3.10 -9.97
CA ILE A 105 1.80 -1.79 -10.42
C ILE A 105 3.11 -1.49 -9.72
N ARG A 106 4.21 -1.65 -10.47
CA ARG A 106 5.56 -1.36 -9.97
C ARG A 106 5.69 0.14 -9.66
N GLY A 107 6.32 0.45 -8.54
CA GLY A 107 6.61 1.81 -8.14
C GLY A 107 7.95 1.93 -7.47
N GLN A 108 8.86 2.68 -8.09
CA GLN A 108 10.13 3.01 -7.50
C GLN A 108 10.06 4.34 -6.76
N THR A 109 10.69 4.39 -5.59
CA THR A 109 10.75 5.56 -4.72
C THR A 109 12.13 5.68 -4.10
N VAL A 110 12.47 6.88 -3.64
CA VAL A 110 13.70 7.16 -2.92
C VAL A 110 13.36 7.71 -1.54
N LEU A 111 13.95 7.14 -0.49
CA LEU A 111 13.87 7.65 0.86
C LEU A 111 15.05 8.58 1.11
N VAL A 112 14.77 9.81 1.51
CA VAL A 112 15.78 10.82 1.82
C VAL A 112 15.65 11.31 3.25
N LYS A 113 16.74 11.83 3.80
CA LYS A 113 16.79 12.51 5.08
C LYS A 113 16.11 13.88 4.99
N GLY A 114 15.55 14.31 6.09
CA GLY A 114 14.77 15.53 6.18
C GLY A 114 13.26 15.27 5.99
N GLU A 115 12.45 16.04 6.68
CA GLU A 115 10.99 15.93 6.64
C GLU A 115 10.41 17.14 5.91
N ALA A 116 9.86 16.93 4.72
CA ALA A 116 9.23 17.98 3.93
C ALA A 116 8.03 18.58 4.68
N SER A 117 7.80 19.86 4.54
CA SER A 117 6.72 20.60 5.22
C SER A 117 5.31 20.21 4.72
N SER A 118 5.22 19.62 3.54
CA SER A 118 3.96 19.22 2.91
C SER A 118 4.15 18.11 1.89
N THR A 119 3.06 17.39 1.60
CA THR A 119 3.01 16.51 0.43
C THR A 119 2.80 17.36 -0.82
N ILE A 120 3.67 17.20 -1.81
CA ILE A 120 3.58 17.89 -3.09
C ILE A 120 3.56 16.84 -4.19
N THR A 121 2.68 17.03 -5.17
CA THR A 121 2.69 16.27 -6.42
C THR A 121 2.80 17.24 -7.58
N ARG A 122 3.73 16.98 -8.47
CA ARG A 122 3.93 17.73 -9.70
C ARG A 122 3.80 16.79 -10.90
N VAL A 123 3.03 17.21 -11.88
CA VAL A 123 2.79 16.45 -13.11
C VAL A 123 3.11 17.35 -14.28
N GLY A 124 3.84 16.84 -15.26
CA GLY A 124 4.17 17.49 -16.52
C GLY A 124 4.29 16.46 -17.64
N ASP A 125 4.63 16.93 -18.83
CA ASP A 125 4.81 16.06 -19.98
C ASP A 125 5.95 15.07 -19.75
N GLY A 126 5.63 13.79 -19.77
CA GLY A 126 6.59 12.70 -19.59
C GLY A 126 7.12 12.51 -18.17
N TYR A 127 6.63 13.24 -17.16
CA TYR A 127 7.04 13.01 -15.76
C TYR A 127 5.93 13.20 -14.74
N ARG A 128 6.10 12.48 -13.64
CA ARG A 128 5.34 12.67 -12.40
C ARG A 128 6.29 12.58 -11.21
N ALA A 129 6.32 13.62 -10.39
CA ALA A 129 7.08 13.65 -9.17
C ALA A 129 6.17 13.91 -7.98
N TYR A 130 6.47 13.27 -6.85
CA TYR A 130 5.80 13.55 -5.59
C TYR A 130 6.77 13.41 -4.43
N CYS A 131 6.55 14.21 -3.39
CA CYS A 131 7.20 14.03 -2.11
C CYS A 131 6.13 13.80 -1.03
N ILE A 132 6.39 12.85 -0.14
CA ILE A 132 5.50 12.51 0.97
C ILE A 132 6.34 12.47 2.24
N PRO A 133 6.21 13.45 3.15
CA PRO A 133 6.89 13.40 4.43
C PRO A 133 6.38 12.21 5.24
N ARG A 134 7.27 11.60 6.03
CA ARG A 134 6.92 10.58 7.03
C ARG A 134 6.91 11.23 8.42
N PRO A 135 5.74 11.68 8.92
CA PRO A 135 5.64 12.47 10.14
C PRO A 135 6.38 11.85 11.33
N GLY A 136 7.26 12.65 11.95
CA GLY A 136 8.04 12.28 13.13
C GLY A 136 9.15 11.27 12.87
N SER A 137 9.61 11.09 11.63
CA SER A 137 10.73 10.21 11.29
C SER A 137 11.98 10.95 10.84
N GLY A 138 11.89 12.24 10.55
CA GLY A 138 12.97 13.00 9.93
C GLY A 138 13.27 12.57 8.50
N THR A 139 12.32 11.91 7.81
CA THR A 139 12.52 11.40 6.44
C THR A 139 11.37 11.74 5.51
N THR A 140 11.65 11.76 4.21
CA THR A 140 10.66 12.00 3.15
C THR A 140 10.80 10.94 2.07
N ILE A 141 9.67 10.43 1.57
CA ILE A 141 9.62 9.60 0.37
C ILE A 141 9.52 10.50 -0.85
N LEU A 142 10.42 10.30 -1.79
CA LEU A 142 10.37 10.88 -3.12
C LEU A 142 9.89 9.82 -4.11
N GLY A 143 8.95 10.20 -4.94
CA GLY A 143 8.44 9.31 -5.98
C GLY A 143 8.27 10.01 -7.31
N GLY A 144 7.89 9.33 -8.33
CA GLY A 144 8.19 7.96 -8.65
C GLY A 144 7.35 7.42 -9.80
N THR A 145 7.45 6.14 -9.97
CA THR A 145 6.88 5.45 -11.11
C THR A 145 5.53 4.80 -10.87
N LYS A 146 4.85 4.50 -11.96
CA LYS A 146 3.63 3.71 -12.01
C LYS A 146 3.67 2.84 -13.27
N GLU A 147 4.21 1.62 -13.15
CA GLU A 147 4.45 0.72 -14.26
C GLU A 147 3.55 -0.52 -14.11
N GLU A 148 2.52 -0.59 -14.94
CA GLU A 148 1.51 -1.66 -14.86
C GLU A 148 2.02 -2.95 -15.49
N GLY A 149 1.79 -4.08 -14.82
CA GLY A 149 2.18 -5.41 -15.29
C GLY A 149 3.65 -5.76 -15.11
N VAL A 150 4.47 -4.86 -14.58
CA VAL A 150 5.91 -5.10 -14.35
C VAL A 150 6.10 -5.75 -12.98
N TRP A 151 6.71 -6.96 -12.99
CA TRP A 151 6.96 -7.78 -11.79
C TRP A 151 8.38 -7.62 -11.22
N ASP A 152 9.27 -6.94 -11.94
CA ASP A 152 10.65 -6.70 -11.48
C ASP A 152 10.66 -5.71 -10.32
N GLU A 153 11.22 -6.13 -9.19
CA GLU A 153 11.39 -5.31 -7.98
C GLU A 153 12.78 -4.67 -7.89
N SER A 154 13.62 -4.86 -8.90
CA SER A 154 14.97 -4.30 -8.91
C SER A 154 14.91 -2.79 -9.17
N PRO A 155 15.59 -1.97 -8.34
CA PRO A 155 15.69 -0.53 -8.60
C PRO A 155 16.46 -0.21 -9.88
N ASP A 156 15.95 0.74 -10.68
CA ASP A 156 16.60 1.29 -11.85
C ASP A 156 17.31 2.59 -11.47
N TYR A 157 18.61 2.69 -11.81
CA TYR A 157 19.42 3.88 -11.53
C TYR A 157 18.94 5.12 -12.28
N LYS A 158 18.55 4.99 -13.54
CA LYS A 158 18.06 6.11 -14.35
C LYS A 158 16.76 6.67 -13.79
N ILE A 159 15.87 5.78 -13.33
CA ILE A 159 14.63 6.17 -12.63
C ILE A 159 14.97 6.90 -11.32
N THR A 160 15.97 6.42 -10.58
CA THR A 160 16.42 7.08 -9.35
C THR A 160 16.88 8.52 -9.63
N GLU A 161 17.72 8.72 -10.63
CA GLU A 161 18.21 10.05 -11.03
C GLU A 161 17.05 10.98 -11.42
N GLN A 162 16.08 10.48 -12.20
CA GLN A 162 14.89 11.24 -12.57
C GLN A 162 14.02 11.60 -11.35
N ILE A 163 13.83 10.68 -10.41
CA ILE A 163 13.09 10.96 -9.16
C ILE A 163 13.78 12.08 -8.38
N LEU A 164 15.08 12.01 -8.21
CA LEU A 164 15.85 13.03 -7.49
C LEU A 164 15.78 14.38 -8.21
N LEU A 165 16.03 14.41 -9.51
CA LEU A 165 15.96 15.62 -10.32
C LEU A 165 14.59 16.30 -10.23
N HIS A 166 13.52 15.55 -10.49
CA HIS A 166 12.18 16.14 -10.51
C HIS A 166 11.72 16.62 -9.13
N ASN A 167 12.16 15.95 -8.06
CA ASN A 167 11.84 16.37 -6.71
C ASN A 167 12.69 17.54 -6.22
N SER A 168 13.91 17.73 -6.72
CA SER A 168 14.73 18.91 -6.40
C SER A 168 14.04 20.22 -6.78
N TRP A 169 13.17 20.19 -7.78
CA TRP A 169 12.40 21.35 -8.22
C TRP A 169 11.31 21.79 -7.23
N GLN A 170 10.82 20.91 -6.38
CA GLN A 170 9.66 21.18 -5.53
C GLN A 170 9.97 21.25 -4.04
N ILE A 171 11.07 20.63 -3.60
CA ILE A 171 11.51 20.60 -2.19
C ILE A 171 13.02 20.93 -2.05
N PRO A 172 13.48 22.08 -2.57
CA PRO A 172 14.89 22.44 -2.48
C PRO A 172 15.44 22.54 -1.07
N GLU A 173 14.56 22.70 -0.07
CA GLU A 173 14.91 22.73 1.35
C GLU A 173 15.48 21.42 1.88
N LEU A 174 15.30 20.31 1.16
CA LEU A 174 15.87 19.00 1.50
C LEU A 174 17.16 18.67 0.73
N LEU A 175 17.72 19.59 -0.03
CA LEU A 175 19.00 19.45 -0.71
C LEU A 175 20.14 19.74 0.28
N THR A 176 20.33 18.86 1.27
CA THR A 176 21.25 19.04 2.40
C THR A 176 22.50 18.16 2.30
N GLY A 177 22.62 17.38 1.22
CA GLY A 177 23.78 16.54 0.97
C GLY A 177 25.04 17.36 0.70
N PRO A 178 26.24 16.79 0.93
CA PRO A 178 27.51 17.47 0.77
C PRO A 178 27.80 17.91 -0.66
N ASP A 179 27.17 17.28 -1.64
CA ASP A 179 27.22 17.61 -3.07
C ASP A 179 26.12 18.62 -3.50
N GLY A 180 25.33 19.13 -2.54
CA GLY A 180 24.18 19.98 -2.84
C GLY A 180 22.94 19.22 -3.32
N GLY A 181 22.95 17.89 -3.26
CA GLY A 181 21.83 17.01 -3.56
C GLY A 181 21.05 16.56 -2.31
N PHE A 182 20.20 15.56 -2.48
CA PHE A 182 19.52 14.91 -1.37
C PHE A 182 20.43 13.95 -0.62
N GLU A 183 20.32 13.89 0.70
CA GLU A 183 20.91 12.80 1.49
C GLU A 183 20.06 11.53 1.32
N VAL A 184 20.42 10.66 0.35
CA VAL A 184 19.70 9.42 0.02
C VAL A 184 19.97 8.37 1.10
N ILE A 185 18.89 7.85 1.71
CA ILE A 185 18.95 6.76 2.70
C ILE A 185 18.79 5.40 2.00
N SER A 186 17.82 5.28 1.10
CA SER A 186 17.58 4.06 0.34
C SER A 186 16.76 4.29 -0.91
N VAL A 187 16.97 3.44 -1.90
CA VAL A 187 16.09 3.31 -3.07
C VAL A 187 15.19 2.11 -2.84
N GLN A 188 13.90 2.27 -3.07
CA GLN A 188 12.90 1.25 -2.80
C GLN A 188 12.06 0.99 -4.05
N CYS A 189 11.81 -0.28 -4.32
CA CYS A 189 10.88 -0.69 -5.36
C CYS A 189 9.83 -1.61 -4.74
N GLY A 190 8.56 -1.41 -5.09
CA GLY A 190 7.47 -2.23 -4.57
C GLY A 190 6.37 -2.42 -5.60
N LEU A 191 5.65 -3.53 -5.44
CA LEU A 191 4.56 -3.92 -6.32
C LEU A 191 3.22 -3.64 -5.64
N ARG A 192 2.48 -2.66 -6.14
CA ARG A 192 1.13 -2.37 -5.63
C ARG A 192 0.17 -3.42 -6.17
N PRO A 193 -0.63 -4.08 -5.30
CA PRO A 193 -1.57 -5.12 -5.72
C PRO A 193 -2.80 -4.50 -6.37
N ALA A 194 -2.81 -4.42 -7.69
CA ALA A 194 -3.95 -3.94 -8.46
C ALA A 194 -4.81 -5.09 -8.98
N ARG A 195 -6.08 -4.81 -9.22
CA ARG A 195 -7.04 -5.74 -9.79
C ARG A 195 -7.89 -5.04 -10.87
N ARG A 196 -8.06 -5.66 -12.02
CA ARG A 196 -8.98 -5.18 -13.06
C ARG A 196 -10.41 -5.24 -12.51
N GLY A 197 -11.19 -4.19 -12.74
CA GLY A 197 -12.54 -4.05 -12.18
C GLY A 197 -12.60 -3.57 -10.73
N GLY A 198 -11.45 -3.29 -10.10
CA GLY A 198 -11.37 -2.79 -8.73
C GLY A 198 -11.10 -3.86 -7.66
N PRO A 199 -11.03 -3.46 -6.38
CA PRO A 199 -10.74 -4.39 -5.30
C PRO A 199 -11.84 -5.44 -5.15
N ARG A 200 -11.42 -6.66 -4.82
CA ARG A 200 -12.35 -7.75 -4.47
C ARG A 200 -12.70 -7.63 -3.00
N MET A 201 -13.93 -7.21 -2.72
CA MET A 201 -14.47 -7.03 -1.37
C MET A 201 -15.80 -7.78 -1.30
N GLU A 202 -15.77 -9.08 -1.05
CA GLU A 202 -16.96 -9.93 -1.10
C GLU A 202 -16.84 -11.17 -0.21
N ARG A 203 -18.00 -11.77 0.09
CA ARG A 203 -18.08 -13.08 0.74
C ARG A 203 -18.07 -14.19 -0.30
N ASP A 204 -17.47 -15.31 0.08
CA ASP A 204 -17.41 -16.52 -0.73
C ASP A 204 -17.56 -17.75 0.19
N VAL A 205 -17.81 -18.91 -0.42
CA VAL A 205 -17.82 -20.20 0.26
C VAL A 205 -16.95 -21.17 -0.53
N VAL A 206 -15.87 -21.61 0.11
CA VAL A 206 -14.91 -22.55 -0.49
C VAL A 206 -14.89 -23.82 0.38
N ASP A 207 -15.30 -24.95 -0.17
CA ASP A 207 -15.41 -26.24 0.53
C ASP A 207 -16.13 -26.12 1.89
N LYS A 208 -17.29 -25.51 1.91
CA LYS A 208 -18.11 -25.23 3.10
C LYS A 208 -17.45 -24.29 4.14
N ARG A 209 -16.32 -23.65 3.79
CA ARG A 209 -15.66 -22.64 4.61
C ARG A 209 -16.10 -21.25 4.20
N ALA A 210 -16.54 -20.43 5.15
CA ALA A 210 -16.82 -19.02 4.89
C ALA A 210 -15.52 -18.26 4.66
N VAL A 211 -15.46 -17.50 3.57
CA VAL A 211 -14.31 -16.67 3.19
C VAL A 211 -14.77 -15.25 2.91
N VAL A 212 -14.01 -14.26 3.35
CA VAL A 212 -14.16 -12.87 2.98
C VAL A 212 -12.91 -12.45 2.21
N HIS A 213 -13.06 -12.05 0.97
CA HIS A 213 -11.98 -11.50 0.16
C HIS A 213 -11.80 -10.00 0.41
N ALA A 214 -10.54 -9.54 0.55
CA ALA A 214 -10.20 -8.14 0.80
C ALA A 214 -8.84 -7.79 0.19
N TYR A 215 -8.76 -7.66 -1.13
CA TYR A 215 -7.51 -7.40 -1.83
C TYR A 215 -7.71 -6.61 -3.14
N GLY A 216 -6.59 -6.18 -3.76
CA GLY A 216 -6.64 -5.53 -5.08
C GLY A 216 -6.79 -4.02 -5.05
N HIS A 217 -6.42 -3.35 -3.95
CA HIS A 217 -6.61 -1.90 -3.73
C HIS A 217 -5.60 -1.01 -4.46
N ALA A 218 -4.67 -1.56 -5.23
CA ALA A 218 -3.63 -0.83 -5.94
C ALA A 218 -2.86 0.16 -5.02
N GLY A 219 -2.73 1.41 -5.44
CA GLY A 219 -2.07 2.46 -4.65
C GLY A 219 -2.91 3.06 -3.52
N ALA A 220 -4.19 2.69 -3.40
CA ALA A 220 -5.12 3.27 -2.44
C ALA A 220 -5.30 2.42 -1.16
N GLY A 221 -4.51 1.35 -0.97
CA GLY A 221 -4.67 0.40 0.13
C GLY A 221 -4.67 1.05 1.52
N TYR A 222 -3.72 1.92 1.82
CA TYR A 222 -3.67 2.63 3.11
C TYR A 222 -4.79 3.67 3.24
N GLN A 223 -5.06 4.40 2.18
CA GLN A 223 -6.12 5.41 2.14
C GLN A 223 -7.49 4.81 2.44
N ASN A 224 -7.77 3.63 1.90
CA ASN A 224 -9.06 2.94 2.03
C ASN A 224 -9.10 1.96 3.21
N SER A 225 -7.99 1.78 3.96
CA SER A 225 -7.83 0.70 4.94
C SER A 225 -8.94 0.64 5.99
N VAL A 226 -9.35 1.79 6.53
CA VAL A 226 -10.40 1.85 7.57
C VAL A 226 -11.77 1.48 7.00
N GLY A 227 -12.11 2.00 5.82
CA GLY A 227 -13.37 1.67 5.12
C GLY A 227 -13.43 0.18 4.76
N SER A 228 -12.35 -0.34 4.17
CA SER A 228 -12.24 -1.77 3.82
C SER A 228 -12.34 -2.66 5.07
N ALA A 229 -11.68 -2.30 6.17
CA ALA A 229 -11.78 -3.06 7.42
C ALA A 229 -13.20 -3.10 7.97
N ARG A 230 -13.95 -1.98 7.92
CA ARG A 230 -15.37 -1.95 8.33
C ARG A 230 -16.24 -2.88 7.49
N LEU A 231 -16.06 -2.88 6.17
CA LEU A 231 -16.77 -3.79 5.27
C LEU A 231 -16.45 -5.26 5.58
N VAL A 232 -15.16 -5.59 5.78
CA VAL A 232 -14.73 -6.94 6.15
C VAL A 232 -15.38 -7.40 7.45
N VAL A 233 -15.37 -6.56 8.48
CA VAL A 233 -15.98 -6.88 9.79
C VAL A 233 -17.50 -7.14 9.64
N GLY A 234 -18.18 -6.33 8.84
CA GLY A 234 -19.61 -6.56 8.53
C GLY A 234 -19.84 -7.91 7.88
N MET A 235 -19.09 -8.22 6.81
CA MET A 235 -19.19 -9.50 6.09
C MET A 235 -18.84 -10.72 6.94
N VAL A 236 -17.85 -10.60 7.84
CA VAL A 236 -17.54 -11.65 8.83
C VAL A 236 -18.71 -11.84 9.78
N GLY A 237 -19.29 -10.76 10.31
CA GLY A 237 -20.47 -10.80 11.19
C GLY A 237 -21.65 -11.52 10.55
N GLU A 238 -21.95 -11.23 9.28
CA GLU A 238 -23.00 -11.91 8.53
C GLU A 238 -22.71 -13.43 8.34
N SER A 239 -21.45 -13.79 8.10
CA SER A 239 -21.03 -15.20 7.97
C SER A 239 -21.20 -15.96 9.31
N LEU A 240 -20.94 -15.31 10.44
CA LEU A 240 -21.13 -15.88 11.76
C LEU A 240 -22.63 -16.09 12.05
N ALA A 241 -23.45 -15.09 11.80
CA ALA A 241 -24.90 -15.17 12.01
C ALA A 241 -25.56 -16.28 11.16
N ALA A 242 -25.16 -16.41 9.90
CA ALA A 242 -25.63 -17.48 9.02
C ALA A 242 -25.28 -18.88 9.56
N ARG A 243 -24.09 -19.06 10.10
CA ARG A 243 -23.67 -20.33 10.71
C ARG A 243 -24.44 -20.66 12.00
N GLU A 244 -24.70 -19.68 12.84
CA GLU A 244 -25.50 -19.86 14.06
C GLU A 244 -26.96 -20.24 13.73
N ALA A 245 -27.53 -19.68 12.68
CA ALA A 245 -28.86 -20.05 12.21
C ALA A 245 -28.91 -21.51 11.72
N GLN A 246 -27.88 -21.96 10.98
CA GLN A 246 -27.78 -23.35 10.52
C GLN A 246 -27.57 -24.37 11.65
N ALA A 247 -26.91 -23.98 12.73
CA ALA A 247 -26.67 -24.87 13.88
C ALA A 247 -27.92 -25.07 14.76
N LYS A 248 -28.98 -24.27 14.57
CA LYS A 248 -30.23 -24.32 15.32
C LYS A 248 -31.33 -25.14 14.61
N VAL A 249 -31.06 -25.58 13.40
CA VAL A 249 -31.94 -26.44 12.58
C VAL A 249 -31.42 -27.88 12.60
#